data_adfb459634d9592c222043507ab91a66
#
_entry.id   adfb459634d9592c222043507ab91a66
#
_cell.length_a   1.000
_cell.length_b   1.000
_cell.length_c   1.000
_cell.angle_alpha   90.00
_cell.angle_beta   90.00
_cell.angle_gamma   90.00
#
_symmetry.space_group_name_H-M   'P 1'
#
loop_
_entity.id
_entity.type
_entity.pdbx_description
1 polymer ?
#
loop_
_entity_poly.entity_id
_entity_poly.type
_entity_poly.pdbx_seq_one_letter_code
_entity_poly.pdbx_strand_id
1 'polypeptide(L)'
;MLRLEKLLLSAAWLVIFGVATTVIHDFDTFWQLQSGRYMIETQSIIRTDLFTLAADAPRFEHCWLHDIILYFSYTIGGYHALSVLKGLLLGGTALALLAAARVRGASWPAMLLLLAPFWLSRGGWTARPQLWTFLLFAVFLLLLERHRRRGGREVYLLFPLMILWINLHAGAVLAVPILAAYLVGEGGALALRTSNLSAHAYKTLWLATGLVLLGFLFTPYTREFIETLFSAHKLGAGQEGAPITQMFNMDWRPTSFANDPYFYYAMVVTGVLMALGWRRLSLADLCLMGGLALMGLKLSRHTSFFFFGMVAILPVYVDATADFLMARLKNRFRRIPRGLATLGAAAIFVYFALPAYETYGLFRTGLRTWHFPIEAAEFVRDHRLPRNLYNTYDWGGYLAWTLYPEYQVFWDGRQDSPEMFNYGWRVMSGHPGWESVLDKFGVKTIVSKACTVDSGQHYPLLDKLRENPRWALVFADESSLVFVRRDAVGEAWLARHRLPDERIDDTILSEALLLVQTESRRYKAWWEIARVRMARRQYPEALYALENYLMRTPTRDPLAENYYRILLPLVGEPHSSP
;
A
#
# COMPACT_ATOMS: atom_id res chain seq x y z
N MET A 1 21.82 0.20 32.96
CA MET A 1 21.03 1.16 32.17
C MET A 1 21.29 1.03 30.66
N LEU A 2 22.49 1.21 30.15
CA LEU A 2 22.80 1.09 28.72
C LEU A 2 22.40 -0.26 28.10
N ARG A 3 22.50 -1.36 28.85
CA ARG A 3 22.04 -2.71 28.42
C ARG A 3 20.53 -2.77 28.27
N LEU A 4 19.76 -2.18 29.19
CA LEU A 4 18.30 -2.15 29.14
C LEU A 4 17.81 -1.34 27.92
N GLU A 5 18.37 -0.16 27.67
CA GLU A 5 18.01 0.69 26.54
C GLU A 5 18.21 -0.02 25.20
N LYS A 6 19.35 -0.69 25.04
CA LYS A 6 19.65 -1.49 23.85
C LYS A 6 18.70 -2.66 23.70
N LEU A 7 18.41 -3.38 24.81
CA LEU A 7 17.49 -4.50 24.81
C LEU A 7 16.08 -4.08 24.36
N LEU A 8 15.54 -2.99 24.92
CA LEU A 8 14.21 -2.48 24.55
C LEU A 8 14.15 -2.02 23.08
N LEU A 9 15.21 -1.36 22.58
CA LEU A 9 15.27 -0.95 21.18
C LEU A 9 15.36 -2.18 20.25
N SER A 10 16.14 -3.21 20.63
CA SER A 10 16.21 -4.45 19.87
C SER A 10 14.86 -5.19 19.89
N ALA A 11 14.18 -5.21 21.03
CA ALA A 11 12.84 -5.78 21.14
C ALA A 11 11.83 -5.01 20.28
N ALA A 12 11.86 -3.67 20.29
CA ALA A 12 11.03 -2.84 19.45
C ALA A 12 11.27 -3.11 17.95
N TRP A 13 12.52 -3.26 17.55
CA TRP A 13 12.86 -3.64 16.18
C TRP A 13 12.34 -5.04 15.82
N LEU A 14 12.48 -6.04 16.72
CA LEU A 14 11.94 -7.37 16.50
C LEU A 14 10.41 -7.37 16.35
N VAL A 15 9.70 -6.50 17.08
CA VAL A 15 8.25 -6.33 16.93
C VAL A 15 7.93 -5.75 15.55
N ILE A 16 8.67 -4.72 15.08
CA ILE A 16 8.50 -4.19 13.73
C ILE A 16 8.72 -5.29 12.69
N PHE A 17 9.83 -6.01 12.78
CA PHE A 17 10.17 -7.09 11.86
C PHE A 17 9.10 -8.19 11.87
N GLY A 18 8.63 -8.62 13.06
CA GLY A 18 7.62 -9.66 13.21
C GLY A 18 6.25 -9.27 12.67
N VAL A 19 5.80 -8.03 12.94
CA VAL A 19 4.54 -7.51 12.38
C VAL A 19 4.67 -7.27 10.88
N ALA A 20 5.81 -6.82 10.39
CA ALA A 20 6.05 -6.62 8.95
C ALA A 20 6.10 -7.95 8.19
N THR A 21 6.50 -9.05 8.84
CA THR A 21 6.50 -10.41 8.28
C THR A 21 5.09 -11.00 8.34
N THR A 22 4.18 -10.45 7.54
CA THR A 22 2.75 -10.84 7.52
C THR A 22 2.36 -11.42 6.17
N VAL A 23 1.18 -12.06 6.14
CA VAL A 23 0.60 -12.67 4.94
C VAL A 23 0.54 -11.69 3.77
N ILE A 24 0.71 -12.23 2.57
CA ILE A 24 0.51 -11.49 1.33
C ILE A 24 -0.99 -11.34 1.09
N HIS A 25 -1.42 -10.10 0.88
CA HIS A 25 -2.83 -9.74 0.65
C HIS A 25 -3.00 -8.68 -0.44
N ASP A 26 -1.90 -8.21 -1.01
CA ASP A 26 -1.89 -7.17 -2.03
C ASP A 26 -2.12 -7.78 -3.42
N PHE A 27 -3.05 -7.21 -4.17
CA PHE A 27 -3.40 -7.69 -5.51
C PHE A 27 -2.28 -7.48 -6.54
N ASP A 28 -1.47 -6.42 -6.39
CA ASP A 28 -0.41 -6.10 -7.33
C ASP A 28 0.77 -7.08 -7.26
N THR A 29 0.95 -7.78 -6.15
CA THR A 29 2.02 -8.78 -5.99
C THR A 29 2.01 -9.82 -7.11
N PHE A 30 0.85 -10.18 -7.63
CA PHE A 30 0.72 -11.29 -8.56
C PHE A 30 1.11 -10.95 -10.00
N TRP A 31 0.72 -9.77 -10.52
CA TRP A 31 1.19 -9.37 -11.83
C TRP A 31 2.72 -9.12 -11.82
N GLN A 32 3.28 -8.68 -10.68
CA GLN A 32 4.72 -8.55 -10.49
C GLN A 32 5.41 -9.93 -10.49
N LEU A 33 4.84 -10.93 -9.82
CA LEU A 33 5.32 -12.32 -9.89
C LEU A 33 5.28 -12.84 -11.33
N GLN A 34 4.19 -12.58 -12.05
CA GLN A 34 4.04 -13.00 -13.44
C GLN A 34 5.05 -12.30 -14.36
N SER A 35 5.27 -11.00 -14.17
CA SER A 35 6.31 -10.26 -14.90
C SER A 35 7.70 -10.81 -14.63
N GLY A 36 8.03 -11.09 -13.37
CA GLY A 36 9.30 -11.68 -12.97
C GLY A 36 9.50 -13.09 -13.56
N ARG A 37 8.46 -13.94 -13.52
CA ARG A 37 8.47 -15.27 -14.16
C ARG A 37 8.77 -15.18 -15.65
N TYR A 38 8.01 -14.34 -16.36
CA TYR A 38 8.19 -14.15 -17.80
C TYR A 38 9.61 -13.70 -18.14
N MET A 39 10.14 -12.69 -17.43
CA MET A 39 11.49 -12.18 -17.71
C MET A 39 12.60 -13.21 -17.43
N ILE A 40 12.45 -14.05 -16.41
CA ILE A 40 13.42 -15.12 -16.11
C ILE A 40 13.33 -16.25 -17.13
N GLU A 41 12.12 -16.70 -17.47
CA GLU A 41 11.93 -17.82 -18.40
C GLU A 41 12.30 -17.48 -19.84
N THR A 42 12.01 -16.23 -20.28
CA THR A 42 12.29 -15.80 -21.65
C THR A 42 13.62 -15.06 -21.81
N GLN A 43 14.29 -14.71 -20.69
CA GLN A 43 15.50 -13.87 -20.68
C GLN A 43 15.32 -12.55 -21.45
N SER A 44 14.11 -12.01 -21.44
CA SER A 44 13.74 -10.78 -22.16
C SER A 44 13.00 -9.79 -21.27
N ILE A 45 13.16 -8.50 -21.56
CA ILE A 45 12.51 -7.41 -20.85
C ILE A 45 11.12 -7.17 -21.44
N ILE A 46 10.11 -6.96 -20.58
CA ILE A 46 8.75 -6.66 -21.01
C ILE A 46 8.69 -5.24 -21.57
N ARG A 47 8.24 -5.09 -22.83
CA ARG A 47 8.05 -3.79 -23.51
C ARG A 47 6.63 -3.60 -24.03
N THR A 48 5.81 -4.64 -23.99
CA THR A 48 4.40 -4.60 -24.39
C THR A 48 3.57 -5.33 -23.33
N ASP A 49 2.28 -5.05 -23.27
CA ASP A 49 1.39 -5.79 -22.40
C ASP A 49 1.14 -7.19 -22.97
N LEU A 50 1.51 -8.20 -22.19
CA LEU A 50 1.43 -9.61 -22.59
C LEU A 50 0.27 -10.34 -21.91
N PHE A 51 -0.25 -9.80 -20.81
CA PHE A 51 -1.09 -10.54 -19.88
C PHE A 51 -2.58 -10.18 -19.99
N THR A 52 -2.90 -9.07 -20.65
CA THR A 52 -4.30 -8.63 -20.83
C THR A 52 -4.74 -8.72 -22.28
N LEU A 53 -6.05 -8.59 -22.51
CA LEU A 53 -6.63 -8.52 -23.87
C LEU A 53 -6.24 -7.22 -24.61
N ALA A 54 -5.56 -6.28 -23.94
CA ALA A 54 -4.92 -5.13 -24.57
C ALA A 54 -3.52 -5.44 -25.13
N ALA A 55 -3.28 -6.72 -25.47
CA ALA A 55 -2.01 -7.21 -25.98
C ALA A 55 -1.36 -6.26 -27.00
N ASP A 56 -0.02 -6.16 -26.95
CA ASP A 56 0.82 -5.27 -27.78
C ASP A 56 0.75 -3.76 -27.43
N ALA A 57 -0.01 -3.34 -26.43
CA ALA A 57 0.10 -1.98 -25.92
C ALA A 57 1.52 -1.74 -25.35
N PRO A 58 2.17 -0.59 -25.67
CA PRO A 58 3.48 -0.26 -25.11
C PRO A 58 3.46 -0.28 -23.58
N ARG A 59 4.46 -0.95 -22.96
CA ARG A 59 4.58 -1.04 -21.52
C ARG A 59 5.96 -0.65 -21.02
N PHE A 60 5.96 0.14 -19.96
CA PHE A 60 7.15 0.52 -19.22
C PHE A 60 7.17 -0.20 -17.85
N GLU A 61 7.93 -1.30 -17.76
CA GLU A 61 8.08 -2.07 -16.51
C GLU A 61 9.17 -1.46 -15.62
N HIS A 62 8.84 -0.36 -14.98
CA HIS A 62 9.78 0.45 -14.19
C HIS A 62 10.29 -0.25 -12.90
N CYS A 63 9.71 -1.40 -12.55
CA CYS A 63 10.07 -2.19 -11.36
C CYS A 63 10.70 -3.54 -11.73
N TRP A 64 11.18 -3.71 -12.96
CA TRP A 64 11.60 -4.97 -13.53
C TRP A 64 12.54 -5.80 -12.61
N LEU A 65 13.49 -5.14 -11.93
CA LEU A 65 14.41 -5.83 -11.03
C LEU A 65 13.72 -6.31 -9.74
N HIS A 66 12.75 -5.54 -9.23
CA HIS A 66 11.91 -5.99 -8.12
C HIS A 66 11.12 -7.24 -8.51
N ASP A 67 10.50 -7.26 -9.69
CA ASP A 67 9.68 -8.38 -10.15
C ASP A 67 10.51 -9.66 -10.26
N ILE A 68 11.74 -9.56 -10.78
CA ILE A 68 12.69 -10.67 -10.81
C ILE A 68 13.05 -11.17 -9.40
N ILE A 69 13.36 -10.25 -8.46
CA ILE A 69 13.69 -10.60 -7.08
C ILE A 69 12.48 -11.22 -6.38
N LEU A 70 11.29 -10.69 -6.65
CA LEU A 70 10.04 -11.20 -6.08
C LEU A 70 9.78 -12.64 -6.53
N TYR A 71 9.87 -12.90 -7.86
CA TYR A 71 9.70 -14.25 -8.41
C TYR A 71 10.78 -15.21 -7.91
N PHE A 72 12.04 -14.79 -7.88
CA PHE A 72 13.14 -15.60 -7.32
C PHE A 72 12.89 -15.95 -5.86
N SER A 73 12.44 -14.99 -5.06
CA SER A 73 12.07 -15.25 -3.66
C SER A 73 10.91 -16.26 -3.54
N TYR A 74 9.93 -16.14 -4.44
CA TYR A 74 8.81 -17.08 -4.51
C TYR A 74 9.29 -18.52 -4.84
N THR A 75 10.24 -18.68 -5.76
CA THR A 75 10.77 -20.02 -6.10
C THR A 75 11.50 -20.70 -4.95
N ILE A 76 12.06 -19.92 -4.00
CA ILE A 76 12.77 -20.44 -2.82
C ILE A 76 11.79 -20.95 -1.75
N GLY A 77 10.72 -20.22 -1.48
CA GLY A 77 9.84 -20.55 -0.34
C GLY A 77 8.40 -20.03 -0.48
N GLY A 78 7.91 -19.87 -1.71
CA GLY A 78 6.54 -19.48 -2.00
C GLY A 78 6.17 -18.13 -1.36
N TYR A 79 4.92 -17.99 -1.00
CA TYR A 79 4.41 -16.77 -0.35
C TYR A 79 5.02 -16.52 1.05
N HIS A 80 5.56 -17.56 1.70
CA HIS A 80 6.28 -17.42 2.96
C HIS A 80 7.57 -16.62 2.80
N ALA A 81 8.34 -16.89 1.74
CA ALA A 81 9.55 -16.14 1.43
C ALA A 81 9.24 -14.67 1.08
N LEU A 82 8.13 -14.39 0.39
CA LEU A 82 7.69 -13.01 0.12
C LEU A 82 7.35 -12.26 1.41
N SER A 83 6.69 -12.91 2.37
CA SER A 83 6.41 -12.34 3.68
C SER A 83 7.70 -12.00 4.43
N VAL A 84 8.70 -12.89 4.39
CA VAL A 84 10.02 -12.67 5.00
C VAL A 84 10.77 -11.54 4.30
N LEU A 85 10.77 -11.49 2.97
CA LEU A 85 11.38 -10.40 2.19
C LEU A 85 10.81 -9.04 2.60
N LYS A 86 9.48 -8.94 2.73
CA LYS A 86 8.79 -7.74 3.22
C LYS A 86 9.28 -7.34 4.62
N GLY A 87 9.36 -8.30 5.53
CA GLY A 87 9.87 -8.08 6.88
C GLY A 87 11.33 -7.59 6.88
N LEU A 88 12.20 -8.19 6.06
CA LEU A 88 13.61 -7.80 5.94
C LEU A 88 13.76 -6.36 5.42
N LEU A 89 12.97 -5.96 4.42
CA LEU A 89 13.01 -4.60 3.87
C LEU A 89 12.56 -3.56 4.90
N LEU A 90 11.46 -3.81 5.60
CA LEU A 90 10.94 -2.89 6.62
C LEU A 90 11.81 -2.87 7.89
N GLY A 91 12.29 -4.04 8.34
CA GLY A 91 13.24 -4.14 9.44
C GLY A 91 14.56 -3.44 9.11
N GLY A 92 15.08 -3.62 7.89
CA GLY A 92 16.25 -2.93 7.37
C GLY A 92 16.05 -1.41 7.31
N THR A 93 14.87 -0.96 6.88
CA THR A 93 14.49 0.47 6.89
C THR A 93 14.58 1.05 8.30
N ALA A 94 13.94 0.39 9.27
CA ALA A 94 13.98 0.84 10.67
C ALA A 94 15.42 0.89 11.21
N LEU A 95 16.26 -0.12 10.93
CA LEU A 95 17.67 -0.15 11.34
C LEU A 95 18.47 1.00 10.71
N ALA A 96 18.30 1.28 9.42
CA ALA A 96 19.01 2.35 8.74
C ALA A 96 18.63 3.74 9.31
N LEU A 97 17.32 3.97 9.58
CA LEU A 97 16.85 5.21 10.21
C LEU A 97 17.40 5.38 11.63
N LEU A 98 17.37 4.32 12.45
CA LEU A 98 17.96 4.33 13.79
C LEU A 98 19.48 4.56 13.74
N ALA A 99 20.18 3.97 12.77
CA ALA A 99 21.60 4.20 12.55
C ALA A 99 21.89 5.66 12.16
N ALA A 100 21.05 6.28 11.33
CA ALA A 100 21.13 7.70 10.99
C ALA A 100 20.96 8.58 12.24
N ALA A 101 19.92 8.33 13.05
CA ALA A 101 19.71 9.02 14.33
C ALA A 101 20.91 8.85 15.27
N ARG A 102 21.50 7.66 15.33
CA ARG A 102 22.68 7.38 16.15
C ARG A 102 23.92 8.11 15.67
N VAL A 103 24.15 8.19 14.38
CA VAL A 103 25.22 9.00 13.77
C VAL A 103 25.08 10.46 14.19
N ARG A 104 23.87 10.98 14.30
CA ARG A 104 23.58 12.35 14.77
C ARG A 104 23.83 12.54 16.27
N GLY A 105 24.06 11.48 17.03
CA GLY A 105 24.37 11.52 18.46
C GLY A 105 23.12 11.42 19.35
N ALA A 106 21.98 10.95 18.82
CA ALA A 106 20.75 10.79 19.58
C ALA A 106 20.90 9.79 20.74
N SER A 107 20.21 10.05 21.84
CA SER A 107 20.08 9.13 22.97
C SER A 107 19.19 7.93 22.65
N TRP A 108 19.40 6.80 23.34
CA TRP A 108 18.58 5.61 23.17
C TRP A 108 17.09 5.83 23.51
N PRO A 109 16.74 6.53 24.62
CA PRO A 109 15.32 6.84 24.90
C PRO A 109 14.64 7.67 23.82
N ALA A 110 15.33 8.70 23.28
CA ALA A 110 14.79 9.53 22.21
C ALA A 110 14.58 8.73 20.91
N MET A 111 15.51 7.83 20.58
CA MET A 111 15.39 6.94 19.44
C MET A 111 14.22 5.96 19.61
N LEU A 112 14.04 5.39 20.80
CA LEU A 112 12.91 4.48 21.08
C LEU A 112 11.56 5.22 21.00
N LEU A 113 11.48 6.43 21.56
CA LEU A 113 10.29 7.29 21.50
C LEU A 113 9.90 7.58 20.04
N LEU A 114 10.86 8.04 19.24
CA LEU A 114 10.62 8.42 17.85
C LEU A 114 10.61 7.23 16.87
N LEU A 115 10.76 6.01 17.34
CA LEU A 115 10.44 4.82 16.56
C LEU A 115 8.91 4.61 16.46
N ALA A 116 8.11 5.18 17.37
CA ALA A 116 6.64 5.08 17.32
C ALA A 116 6.02 5.63 16.00
N PRO A 117 6.42 6.78 15.43
CA PRO A 117 5.94 7.24 14.13
C PRO A 117 6.15 6.27 12.97
N PHE A 118 7.09 5.32 13.07
CA PHE A 118 7.27 4.28 12.05
C PHE A 118 5.98 3.49 11.79
N TRP A 119 5.16 3.26 12.83
CA TRP A 119 3.88 2.57 12.71
C TRP A 119 2.84 3.33 11.89
N LEU A 120 2.98 4.65 11.76
CA LEU A 120 2.07 5.47 10.96
C LEU A 120 2.29 5.28 9.45
N SER A 121 3.42 4.68 9.05
CA SER A 121 3.71 4.31 7.65
C SER A 121 3.10 2.96 7.23
N ARG A 122 2.41 2.25 8.13
CA ARG A 122 1.95 0.86 7.90
C ARG A 122 1.00 0.68 6.70
N GLY A 123 0.28 1.71 6.27
CA GLY A 123 -0.53 1.67 5.05
C GLY A 123 0.26 1.32 3.79
N GLY A 124 1.58 1.60 3.78
CA GLY A 124 2.49 1.23 2.70
C GLY A 124 3.24 -0.10 2.89
N TRP A 125 2.90 -0.93 3.88
CA TRP A 125 3.63 -2.18 4.19
C TRP A 125 3.13 -3.38 3.37
N THR A 126 2.93 -3.18 2.09
CA THR A 126 2.55 -4.23 1.13
C THR A 126 3.78 -4.77 0.41
N ALA A 127 3.68 -5.97 -0.19
CA ALA A 127 4.82 -6.59 -0.91
C ALA A 127 5.02 -5.95 -2.29
N ARG A 128 5.11 -4.61 -2.32
CA ARG A 128 5.27 -3.78 -3.52
C ARG A 128 6.68 -3.21 -3.63
N PRO A 129 7.10 -2.75 -4.82
CA PRO A 129 8.42 -2.16 -5.06
C PRO A 129 8.75 -0.96 -4.15
N GLN A 130 7.74 -0.27 -3.65
CA GLN A 130 7.90 0.86 -2.73
C GLN A 130 8.71 0.53 -1.46
N LEU A 131 8.73 -0.73 -1.02
CA LEU A 131 9.53 -1.14 0.14
C LEU A 131 11.03 -0.95 -0.07
N TRP A 132 11.51 -1.13 -1.31
CA TRP A 132 12.87 -0.80 -1.67
C TRP A 132 13.15 0.69 -1.56
N THR A 133 12.17 1.51 -1.95
CA THR A 133 12.27 2.96 -1.76
C THR A 133 12.34 3.34 -0.28
N PHE A 134 11.60 2.68 0.60
CA PHE A 134 11.70 2.91 2.04
C PHE A 134 13.10 2.59 2.57
N LEU A 135 13.65 1.43 2.19
CA LEU A 135 15.00 1.03 2.60
C LEU A 135 16.07 1.98 2.04
N LEU A 136 16.03 2.25 0.73
CA LEU A 136 17.07 3.06 0.07
C LEU A 136 16.99 4.52 0.48
N PHE A 137 15.79 5.08 0.71
CA PHE A 137 15.62 6.38 1.36
C PHE A 137 16.33 6.45 2.72
N ALA A 138 16.12 5.44 3.57
CA ALA A 138 16.75 5.37 4.88
C ALA A 138 18.29 5.23 4.80
N VAL A 139 18.79 4.42 3.85
CA VAL A 139 20.23 4.25 3.60
C VAL A 139 20.85 5.54 3.05
N PHE A 140 20.16 6.25 2.15
CA PHE A 140 20.61 7.57 1.66
C PHE A 140 20.73 8.55 2.82
N LEU A 141 19.73 8.66 3.69
CA LEU A 141 19.82 9.50 4.89
C LEU A 141 21.00 9.12 5.78
N LEU A 142 21.22 7.82 6.01
CA LEU A 142 22.34 7.34 6.82
C LEU A 142 23.69 7.75 6.22
N LEU A 143 23.88 7.59 4.92
CA LEU A 143 25.13 7.94 4.24
C LEU A 143 25.36 9.45 4.22
N LEU A 144 24.32 10.25 3.97
CA LEU A 144 24.37 11.70 4.01
C LEU A 144 24.70 12.23 5.41
N GLU A 145 24.07 11.67 6.46
CA GLU A 145 24.39 12.05 7.84
C GLU A 145 25.80 11.64 8.27
N ARG A 146 26.29 10.48 7.81
CA ARG A 146 27.70 10.10 8.01
C ARG A 146 28.64 11.08 7.33
N HIS A 147 28.39 11.39 6.06
CA HIS A 147 29.19 12.35 5.30
C HIS A 147 29.19 13.74 5.97
N ARG A 148 28.02 14.22 6.38
CA ARG A 148 27.85 15.48 7.09
C ARG A 148 28.68 15.57 8.38
N ARG A 149 28.82 14.44 9.09
CA ARG A 149 29.57 14.36 10.36
C ARG A 149 31.09 14.14 10.18
N ARG A 150 31.48 13.42 9.15
CA ARG A 150 32.86 12.93 8.98
C ARG A 150 33.54 13.45 7.73
N GLY A 151 32.80 13.98 6.76
CA GLY A 151 33.34 14.43 5.48
C GLY A 151 33.94 13.29 4.63
N GLY A 152 33.55 12.04 4.92
CA GLY A 152 34.15 10.85 4.33
C GLY A 152 33.72 10.60 2.86
N ARG A 153 34.43 9.66 2.22
CA ARG A 153 34.15 9.26 0.81
C ARG A 153 33.00 8.28 0.66
N GLU A 154 32.42 7.79 1.75
CA GLU A 154 31.26 6.88 1.75
C GLU A 154 30.03 7.46 1.03
N VAL A 155 29.95 8.77 0.86
CA VAL A 155 28.88 9.42 0.08
C VAL A 155 28.88 9.00 -1.40
N TYR A 156 30.00 8.55 -1.95
CA TYR A 156 30.04 8.02 -3.32
C TYR A 156 29.29 6.70 -3.47
N LEU A 157 29.00 5.97 -2.38
CA LEU A 157 28.14 4.79 -2.40
C LEU A 157 26.70 5.12 -2.82
N LEU A 158 26.29 6.38 -2.77
CA LEU A 158 24.99 6.82 -3.27
C LEU A 158 24.82 6.54 -4.77
N PHE A 159 25.92 6.55 -5.55
CA PHE A 159 25.86 6.28 -6.99
C PHE A 159 25.45 4.84 -7.31
N PRO A 160 26.16 3.78 -6.88
CA PRO A 160 25.73 2.41 -7.14
C PRO A 160 24.36 2.09 -6.49
N LEU A 161 24.04 2.66 -5.35
CA LEU A 161 22.72 2.53 -4.74
C LEU A 161 21.64 3.22 -5.57
N MET A 162 21.95 4.31 -6.25
CA MET A 162 21.00 4.96 -7.17
C MET A 162 20.72 4.09 -8.40
N ILE A 163 21.76 3.47 -8.99
CA ILE A 163 21.58 2.49 -10.09
C ILE A 163 20.68 1.35 -9.62
N LEU A 164 20.91 0.82 -8.43
CA LEU A 164 20.03 -0.20 -7.86
C LEU A 164 18.59 0.32 -7.67
N TRP A 165 18.42 1.51 -7.13
CA TRP A 165 17.12 2.09 -6.80
C TRP A 165 16.24 2.34 -8.01
N ILE A 166 16.79 2.93 -9.09
CA ILE A 166 16.03 3.24 -10.32
C ILE A 166 15.51 1.97 -11.02
N ASN A 167 16.22 0.85 -10.87
CA ASN A 167 15.82 -0.44 -11.44
C ASN A 167 14.86 -1.23 -10.54
N LEU A 168 14.79 -0.89 -9.24
CA LEU A 168 13.86 -1.50 -8.30
C LEU A 168 12.52 -0.77 -8.22
N HIS A 169 12.51 0.58 -8.30
CA HIS A 169 11.30 1.38 -8.17
C HIS A 169 11.48 2.82 -8.66
N ALA A 170 10.51 3.34 -9.38
CA ALA A 170 10.48 4.74 -9.83
C ALA A 170 10.57 5.77 -8.69
N GLY A 171 10.28 5.39 -7.44
CA GLY A 171 10.49 6.20 -6.24
C GLY A 171 11.94 6.68 -6.04
N ALA A 172 12.91 6.19 -6.84
CA ALA A 172 14.28 6.69 -6.91
C ALA A 172 14.35 8.22 -7.16
N VAL A 173 13.34 8.82 -7.78
CA VAL A 173 13.20 10.27 -7.96
C VAL A 173 13.30 11.03 -6.61
N LEU A 174 12.95 10.41 -5.49
CA LEU A 174 13.09 10.99 -4.15
C LEU A 174 14.53 11.33 -3.77
N ALA A 175 15.53 10.71 -4.40
CA ALA A 175 16.94 11.06 -4.18
C ALA A 175 17.20 12.55 -4.50
N VAL A 176 16.51 13.12 -5.50
CA VAL A 176 16.71 14.51 -5.94
C VAL A 176 16.36 15.53 -4.84
N PRO A 177 15.13 15.57 -4.28
CA PRO A 177 14.79 16.51 -3.22
C PRO A 177 15.59 16.27 -1.93
N ILE A 178 15.97 15.02 -1.62
CA ILE A 178 16.84 14.72 -0.47
C ILE A 178 18.19 15.39 -0.66
N LEU A 179 18.87 15.13 -1.79
CA LEU A 179 20.16 15.71 -2.08
C LEU A 179 20.12 17.25 -2.15
N ALA A 180 19.06 17.80 -2.76
CA ALA A 180 18.84 19.23 -2.79
C ALA A 180 18.73 19.84 -1.37
N ALA A 181 18.00 19.18 -0.46
CA ALA A 181 17.88 19.63 0.92
C ALA A 181 19.25 19.69 1.64
N TYR A 182 20.11 18.68 1.43
CA TYR A 182 21.47 18.68 1.99
C TYR A 182 22.38 19.69 1.31
N LEU A 183 22.34 19.81 -0.02
CA LEU A 183 23.16 20.81 -0.74
C LEU A 183 22.79 22.25 -0.36
N VAL A 184 21.50 22.58 -0.37
CA VAL A 184 21.02 23.91 0.01
C VAL A 184 21.30 24.18 1.49
N GLY A 185 21.01 23.20 2.34
CA GLY A 185 21.18 23.35 3.78
C GLY A 185 22.64 23.50 4.21
N GLU A 186 23.55 22.64 3.72
CA GLU A 186 24.98 22.73 4.06
C GLU A 186 25.67 23.90 3.34
N GLY A 187 25.27 24.22 2.10
CA GLY A 187 25.74 25.39 1.38
C GLY A 187 25.40 26.70 2.10
N GLY A 188 24.15 26.84 2.54
CA GLY A 188 23.72 27.97 3.37
C GLY A 188 24.44 28.03 4.71
N ALA A 189 24.62 26.89 5.39
CA ALA A 189 25.37 26.82 6.64
C ALA A 189 26.86 27.19 6.47
N LEU A 190 27.49 26.80 5.35
CA LEU A 190 28.84 27.20 5.01
C LEU A 190 28.93 28.72 4.77
N ALA A 191 28.01 29.30 4.02
CA ALA A 191 27.93 30.74 3.77
C ALA A 191 27.77 31.53 5.08
N LEU A 192 26.98 31.03 6.02
CA LEU A 192 26.74 31.61 7.34
C LEU A 192 27.84 31.25 8.37
N ARG A 193 28.85 30.45 7.97
CA ARG A 193 29.96 29.96 8.84
C ARG A 193 29.47 29.16 10.05
N THR A 194 28.32 28.45 9.91
CA THR A 194 27.73 27.61 10.96
C THR A 194 27.83 26.12 10.65
N SER A 195 28.32 25.73 9.48
CA SER A 195 28.51 24.33 9.09
C SER A 195 29.73 23.71 9.76
N ASN A 196 29.61 22.44 10.16
CA ASN A 196 30.73 21.61 10.57
C ASN A 196 31.42 20.92 9.37
N LEU A 197 30.83 21.01 8.17
CA LEU A 197 31.35 20.39 6.96
C LEU A 197 32.45 21.28 6.35
N SER A 198 33.61 20.69 5.97
CA SER A 198 34.64 21.43 5.26
C SER A 198 34.21 21.75 3.82
N ALA A 199 34.79 22.81 3.24
CA ALA A 199 34.55 23.15 1.83
C ALA A 199 34.90 22.00 0.87
N HIS A 200 35.93 21.21 1.19
CA HIS A 200 36.29 20.01 0.43
C HIS A 200 35.22 18.95 0.50
N ALA A 201 34.71 18.64 1.68
CA ALA A 201 33.62 17.68 1.85
C ALA A 201 32.33 18.15 1.16
N TYR A 202 32.03 19.46 1.16
CA TYR A 202 30.92 20.02 0.41
C TYR A 202 31.05 19.83 -1.13
N LYS A 203 32.29 20.02 -1.67
CA LYS A 203 32.55 19.68 -3.08
C LYS A 203 32.35 18.18 -3.36
N THR A 204 32.75 17.33 -2.43
CA THR A 204 32.53 15.88 -2.53
C THR A 204 31.04 15.54 -2.60
N LEU A 205 30.20 16.24 -1.81
CA LEU A 205 28.74 16.08 -1.87
C LEU A 205 28.17 16.51 -3.24
N TRP A 206 28.66 17.61 -3.83
CA TRP A 206 28.27 18.04 -5.18
C TRP A 206 28.63 16.99 -6.23
N LEU A 207 29.86 16.46 -6.18
CA LEU A 207 30.30 15.41 -7.13
C LEU A 207 29.47 14.14 -6.98
N ALA A 208 29.21 13.70 -5.73
CA ALA A 208 28.35 12.55 -5.47
C ALA A 208 26.92 12.77 -5.99
N THR A 209 26.38 13.99 -5.84
CA THR A 209 25.06 14.35 -6.40
C THR A 209 25.05 14.27 -7.92
N GLY A 210 26.08 14.79 -8.58
CA GLY A 210 26.22 14.67 -10.03
C GLY A 210 26.25 13.21 -10.52
N LEU A 211 26.99 12.34 -9.79
CA LEU A 211 26.99 10.91 -10.07
C LEU A 211 25.63 10.26 -9.83
N VAL A 212 24.91 10.63 -8.77
CA VAL A 212 23.54 10.13 -8.52
C VAL A 212 22.60 10.52 -9.66
N LEU A 213 22.68 11.76 -10.14
CA LEU A 213 21.89 12.20 -11.30
C LEU A 213 22.24 11.41 -12.56
N LEU A 214 23.52 11.11 -12.77
CA LEU A 214 23.94 10.22 -13.86
C LEU A 214 23.37 8.81 -13.69
N GLY A 215 23.19 8.34 -12.45
CA GLY A 215 22.65 7.02 -12.12
C GLY A 215 21.26 6.76 -12.72
N PHE A 216 20.45 7.80 -12.97
CA PHE A 216 19.15 7.68 -13.63
C PHE A 216 19.22 7.15 -15.07
N LEU A 217 20.37 7.23 -15.71
CA LEU A 217 20.57 6.74 -17.07
C LEU A 217 20.86 5.24 -17.14
N PHE A 218 21.10 4.58 -16.00
CA PHE A 218 21.46 3.15 -15.93
C PHE A 218 20.24 2.25 -15.70
N THR A 219 19.24 2.38 -16.56
CA THR A 219 18.07 1.48 -16.61
C THR A 219 17.79 1.07 -18.05
N PRO A 220 17.28 -0.13 -18.33
CA PRO A 220 16.90 -0.54 -19.69
C PRO A 220 15.74 0.28 -20.27
N TYR A 221 15.08 1.09 -19.46
CA TYR A 221 13.95 1.95 -19.81
C TYR A 221 14.29 3.45 -19.69
N THR A 222 15.53 3.83 -19.96
CA THR A 222 16.01 5.23 -19.79
C THR A 222 15.16 6.23 -20.56
N ARG A 223 14.76 5.90 -21.80
CA ARG A 223 13.95 6.78 -22.65
C ARG A 223 12.57 6.98 -22.03
N GLU A 224 11.88 5.91 -21.72
CA GLU A 224 10.53 5.90 -21.15
C GLU A 224 10.50 6.60 -19.78
N PHE A 225 11.54 6.42 -18.97
CA PHE A 225 11.69 7.11 -17.70
C PHE A 225 11.83 8.62 -17.88
N ILE A 226 12.66 9.08 -18.83
CA ILE A 226 12.84 10.50 -19.15
C ILE A 226 11.52 11.10 -19.66
N GLU A 227 10.84 10.42 -20.60
CA GLU A 227 9.55 10.87 -21.13
C GLU A 227 8.51 11.01 -20.00
N THR A 228 8.44 10.05 -19.07
CA THR A 228 7.56 10.10 -17.89
C THR A 228 7.91 11.26 -16.97
N LEU A 229 9.20 11.52 -16.71
CA LEU A 229 9.65 12.60 -15.84
C LEU A 229 9.23 13.98 -16.40
N PHE A 230 9.38 14.20 -17.72
CA PHE A 230 8.96 15.44 -18.38
C PHE A 230 7.44 15.55 -18.51
N SER A 231 6.71 14.44 -18.51
CA SER A 231 5.25 14.42 -18.54
C SER A 231 4.60 14.50 -17.16
N ALA A 232 5.35 14.27 -16.10
CA ALA A 232 4.85 14.21 -14.72
C ALA A 232 4.21 15.50 -14.23
N HIS A 233 4.56 16.65 -14.81
CA HIS A 233 3.88 17.93 -14.54
C HIS A 233 2.41 17.93 -15.03
N LYS A 234 2.04 17.05 -15.98
CA LYS A 234 0.68 16.86 -16.50
C LYS A 234 -0.15 15.87 -15.65
N LEU A 235 0.49 15.18 -14.70
CA LEU A 235 -0.09 14.08 -13.91
C LEU A 235 -0.62 14.53 -12.53
N GLY A 236 -0.82 15.82 -12.30
CA GLY A 236 -1.42 16.32 -11.06
C GLY A 236 -2.86 15.82 -10.89
N ALA A 237 -3.14 15.10 -9.80
CA ALA A 237 -4.49 14.71 -9.44
C ALA A 237 -5.41 15.96 -9.40
N GLY A 238 -6.47 15.97 -10.20
CA GLY A 238 -7.44 17.07 -10.27
C GLY A 238 -7.27 18.03 -11.45
N GLN A 239 -6.32 17.82 -12.38
CA GLN A 239 -6.29 18.56 -13.64
C GLN A 239 -7.24 17.91 -14.66
N GLU A 240 -7.92 18.73 -15.47
CA GLU A 240 -8.68 18.27 -16.62
C GLU A 240 -7.77 17.42 -17.52
N GLY A 241 -8.11 16.14 -17.70
CA GLY A 241 -7.32 15.16 -18.45
C GLY A 241 -6.47 14.21 -17.61
N ALA A 242 -6.53 14.26 -16.27
CA ALA A 242 -5.96 13.19 -15.46
C ALA A 242 -6.65 11.85 -15.81
N PRO A 243 -5.89 10.75 -15.99
CA PRO A 243 -6.51 9.45 -16.26
C PRO A 243 -7.55 9.12 -15.19
N ILE A 244 -8.72 8.62 -15.59
CA ILE A 244 -9.81 8.19 -14.69
C ILE A 244 -9.26 7.26 -13.61
N THR A 245 -8.26 6.46 -13.94
CA THR A 245 -7.52 5.56 -13.05
C THR A 245 -6.92 6.25 -11.82
N GLN A 246 -6.46 7.51 -11.93
CA GLN A 246 -5.93 8.27 -10.79
C GLN A 246 -7.03 8.76 -9.84
N MET A 247 -8.24 8.98 -10.34
CA MET A 247 -9.38 9.40 -9.51
C MET A 247 -9.85 8.28 -8.56
N PHE A 248 -9.63 7.02 -8.94
CA PHE A 248 -10.01 5.84 -8.14
C PHE A 248 -8.89 5.34 -7.22
N ASN A 249 -7.64 5.78 -7.43
CA ASN A 249 -6.53 5.35 -6.59
C ASN A 249 -6.36 6.29 -5.38
N MET A 250 -6.81 5.83 -4.22
CA MET A 250 -6.78 6.58 -2.95
C MET A 250 -5.37 7.08 -2.55
N ASP A 251 -4.32 6.42 -3.02
CA ASP A 251 -2.93 6.77 -2.71
C ASP A 251 -2.46 8.07 -3.40
N TRP A 252 -3.12 8.46 -4.49
CA TRP A 252 -2.78 9.66 -5.27
C TRP A 252 -3.51 10.92 -4.83
N ARG A 253 -4.37 10.84 -3.83
CA ARG A 253 -5.09 12.00 -3.30
C ARG A 253 -4.19 12.89 -2.44
N PRO A 254 -4.46 14.19 -2.36
CA PRO A 254 -3.89 15.05 -1.34
C PRO A 254 -4.31 14.60 0.06
N THR A 255 -3.46 14.82 1.06
CA THR A 255 -3.85 14.58 2.46
C THR A 255 -4.90 15.60 2.90
N SER A 256 -5.77 15.17 3.81
CA SER A 256 -6.71 16.04 4.49
C SER A 256 -6.73 15.73 5.99
N PHE A 257 -7.05 16.72 6.82
CA PHE A 257 -7.11 16.49 8.27
C PHE A 257 -8.12 15.41 8.65
N ALA A 258 -9.24 15.32 7.91
CA ALA A 258 -10.28 14.33 8.16
C ALA A 258 -9.80 12.88 7.90
N ASN A 259 -8.95 12.68 6.90
CA ASN A 259 -8.50 11.36 6.49
C ASN A 259 -7.13 10.98 7.07
N ASP A 260 -6.26 11.96 7.29
CA ASP A 260 -4.85 11.76 7.66
C ASP A 260 -4.46 12.56 8.94
N PRO A 261 -5.26 12.57 10.02
CA PRO A 261 -5.06 13.47 11.18
C PRO A 261 -3.69 13.28 11.83
N TYR A 262 -3.17 12.05 11.88
CA TYR A 262 -1.87 11.75 12.47
C TYR A 262 -0.71 12.42 11.73
N PHE A 263 -0.81 12.63 10.42
CA PHE A 263 0.20 13.35 9.66
C PHE A 263 0.25 14.83 10.07
N TYR A 264 -0.90 15.48 10.24
CA TYR A 264 -0.98 16.87 10.69
C TYR A 264 -0.48 17.04 12.13
N TYR A 265 -0.84 16.14 13.03
CA TYR A 265 -0.28 16.15 14.39
C TYR A 265 1.24 15.94 14.38
N ALA A 266 1.75 15.06 13.54
CA ALA A 266 3.17 14.83 13.39
C ALA A 266 3.92 16.07 12.88
N MET A 267 3.33 16.86 11.95
CA MET A 267 3.90 18.13 11.50
C MET A 267 3.98 19.14 12.66
N VAL A 268 2.92 19.27 13.46
CA VAL A 268 2.92 20.17 14.63
C VAL A 268 3.98 19.73 15.64
N VAL A 269 4.03 18.46 15.99
CA VAL A 269 5.05 17.90 16.92
C VAL A 269 6.47 18.16 16.38
N THR A 270 6.70 17.97 15.09
CA THR A 270 7.97 18.26 14.45
C THR A 270 8.35 19.73 14.60
N GLY A 271 7.44 20.64 14.27
CA GLY A 271 7.66 22.08 14.41
C GLY A 271 7.99 22.49 15.85
N VAL A 272 7.24 21.98 16.82
CA VAL A 272 7.46 22.25 18.26
C VAL A 272 8.82 21.72 18.72
N LEU A 273 9.19 20.49 18.39
CA LEU A 273 10.48 19.91 18.75
C LEU A 273 11.64 20.68 18.13
N MET A 274 11.55 21.05 16.86
CA MET A 274 12.59 21.84 16.18
C MET A 274 12.70 23.26 16.77
N ALA A 275 11.57 23.89 17.11
CA ALA A 275 11.55 25.20 17.75
C ALA A 275 12.12 25.19 19.17
N LEU A 276 11.73 24.21 20.01
CA LEU A 276 12.28 24.08 21.36
C LEU A 276 13.75 23.66 21.37
N GLY A 277 14.13 22.80 20.41
CA GLY A 277 15.50 22.35 20.18
C GLY A 277 16.33 23.26 19.25
N TRP A 278 15.95 24.55 19.08
CA TRP A 278 16.52 25.49 18.10
C TRP A 278 18.05 25.58 18.11
N ARG A 279 18.70 25.34 19.27
CA ARG A 279 20.17 25.31 19.38
C ARG A 279 20.82 24.17 18.56
N ARG A 280 20.07 23.15 18.18
CA ARG A 280 20.51 22.04 17.30
C ARG A 280 20.00 22.20 15.88
N LEU A 281 19.20 23.25 15.62
CA LEU A 281 18.56 23.47 14.34
C LEU A 281 19.61 23.67 13.25
N SER A 282 19.42 22.93 12.15
CA SER A 282 20.22 23.09 10.94
C SER A 282 19.32 23.40 9.76
N LEU A 283 19.86 24.16 8.82
CA LEU A 283 19.13 24.51 7.60
C LEU A 283 18.82 23.26 6.74
N ALA A 284 19.73 22.27 6.74
CA ALA A 284 19.49 20.99 6.04
C ALA A 284 18.30 20.23 6.64
N ASP A 285 18.16 20.20 7.97
CA ASP A 285 17.03 19.55 8.63
C ASP A 285 15.70 20.28 8.32
N LEU A 286 15.72 21.62 8.28
CA LEU A 286 14.55 22.42 7.87
C LEU A 286 14.14 22.14 6.43
N CYS A 287 15.11 22.16 5.50
CA CYS A 287 14.86 21.86 4.09
C CYS A 287 14.33 20.44 3.91
N LEU A 288 14.92 19.44 4.58
CA LEU A 288 14.50 18.05 4.46
C LEU A 288 13.09 17.85 5.04
N MET A 289 12.86 18.20 6.31
CA MET A 289 11.57 17.98 6.95
C MET A 289 10.45 18.83 6.31
N GLY A 290 10.75 20.08 5.90
CA GLY A 290 9.84 20.92 5.15
C GLY A 290 9.49 20.33 3.77
N GLY A 291 10.48 19.84 3.04
CA GLY A 291 10.28 19.17 1.75
C GLY A 291 9.42 17.89 1.89
N LEU A 292 9.72 17.05 2.89
CA LEU A 292 8.92 15.84 3.17
C LEU A 292 7.49 16.17 3.60
N ALA A 293 7.28 17.24 4.38
CA ALA A 293 5.96 17.72 4.74
C ALA A 293 5.16 18.17 3.51
N LEU A 294 5.77 18.97 2.63
CA LEU A 294 5.14 19.45 1.39
C LEU A 294 4.78 18.28 0.46
N MET A 295 5.63 17.26 0.37
CA MET A 295 5.35 16.06 -0.41
C MET A 295 4.17 15.28 0.17
N GLY A 296 4.11 15.12 1.51
CA GLY A 296 3.00 14.46 2.18
C GLY A 296 1.68 15.23 2.03
N LEU A 297 1.70 16.56 2.05
CA LEU A 297 0.52 17.38 1.79
C LEU A 297 -0.04 17.19 0.37
N LYS A 298 0.84 17.01 -0.61
CA LYS A 298 0.43 16.80 -2.01
C LYS A 298 -0.12 15.41 -2.27
N LEU A 299 0.47 14.36 -1.67
CA LEU A 299 0.11 12.98 -1.93
C LEU A 299 0.20 12.15 -0.64
N SER A 300 -0.91 11.51 -0.25
CA SER A 300 -1.01 10.77 1.00
C SER A 300 0.02 9.63 1.11
N ARG A 301 0.34 8.97 -0.01
CA ARG A 301 1.39 7.93 -0.08
C ARG A 301 2.79 8.41 0.34
N HIS A 302 3.06 9.71 0.29
CA HIS A 302 4.37 10.28 0.67
C HIS A 302 4.48 10.60 2.16
N THR A 303 3.40 10.52 2.93
CA THR A 303 3.42 10.76 4.39
C THR A 303 4.39 9.82 5.13
N SER A 304 4.57 8.59 4.62
CA SER A 304 5.53 7.62 5.18
C SER A 304 6.95 8.17 5.26
N PHE A 305 7.40 8.94 4.24
CA PHE A 305 8.74 9.52 4.23
C PHE A 305 8.92 10.61 5.28
N PHE A 306 7.85 11.36 5.59
CA PHE A 306 7.86 12.32 6.69
C PHE A 306 8.04 11.60 8.04
N PHE A 307 7.31 10.51 8.27
CA PHE A 307 7.48 9.71 9.48
C PHE A 307 8.88 9.09 9.59
N PHE A 308 9.46 8.65 8.47
CA PHE A 308 10.85 8.18 8.45
C PHE A 308 11.85 9.31 8.75
N GLY A 309 11.61 10.51 8.23
CA GLY A 309 12.37 11.70 8.60
C GLY A 309 12.29 11.97 10.10
N MET A 310 11.12 11.82 10.73
CA MET A 310 10.99 11.96 12.18
C MET A 310 11.88 10.96 12.93
N VAL A 311 11.89 9.68 12.53
CA VAL A 311 12.73 8.63 13.17
C VAL A 311 14.22 8.95 13.04
N ALA A 312 14.67 9.41 11.87
CA ALA A 312 16.08 9.65 11.60
C ALA A 312 16.60 10.98 12.17
N ILE A 313 15.78 12.04 12.11
CA ILE A 313 16.23 13.42 12.32
C ILE A 313 15.86 13.94 13.71
N LEU A 314 14.64 13.70 14.18
CA LEU A 314 14.11 14.36 15.37
C LEU A 314 14.62 13.84 16.74
N PRO A 315 15.22 12.66 16.91
CA PRO A 315 15.69 12.21 18.23
C PRO A 315 16.67 13.19 18.91
N VAL A 316 17.53 13.88 18.14
CA VAL A 316 18.45 14.90 18.69
C VAL A 316 17.72 16.16 19.16
N TYR A 317 16.55 16.46 18.60
CA TYR A 317 15.70 17.58 19.02
C TYR A 317 14.91 17.23 20.29
N VAL A 318 14.53 15.96 20.46
CA VAL A 318 13.95 15.47 21.74
C VAL A 318 14.97 15.65 22.87
N ASP A 319 16.22 15.23 22.66
CA ASP A 319 17.29 15.42 23.64
C ASP A 319 17.53 16.91 23.94
N ALA A 320 17.60 17.76 22.92
CA ALA A 320 17.80 19.20 23.09
C ALA A 320 16.62 19.89 23.80
N THR A 321 15.39 19.45 23.50
CA THR A 321 14.17 19.93 24.17
C THR A 321 14.18 19.53 25.64
N ALA A 322 14.56 18.29 25.95
CA ALA A 322 14.70 17.84 27.34
C ALA A 322 15.73 18.68 28.10
N ASP A 323 16.91 18.92 27.53
CA ASP A 323 17.94 19.76 28.11
C ASP A 323 17.45 21.22 28.34
N PHE A 324 16.73 21.79 27.36
CA PHE A 324 16.17 23.14 27.45
C PHE A 324 15.12 23.26 28.57
N LEU A 325 14.21 22.32 28.67
CA LEU A 325 13.16 22.32 29.70
C LEU A 325 13.76 22.12 31.10
N MET A 326 14.74 21.22 31.25
CA MET A 326 15.44 20.98 32.50
C MET A 326 16.20 22.22 32.99
N ALA A 327 16.83 22.96 32.07
CA ALA A 327 17.54 24.21 32.40
C ALA A 327 16.55 25.29 32.89
N ARG A 328 15.34 25.38 32.30
CA ARG A 328 14.32 26.39 32.70
C ARG A 328 13.63 26.08 34.01
N LEU A 329 13.39 24.81 34.31
CA LEU A 329 12.69 24.38 35.52
C LEU A 329 13.53 24.46 36.80
N LYS A 330 14.78 25.04 36.74
CA LYS A 330 15.67 25.34 37.88
C LYS A 330 15.67 24.23 38.95
N ASN A 331 15.88 23.00 38.59
CA ASN A 331 15.93 21.83 39.50
C ASN A 331 14.63 21.61 40.35
N ARG A 332 13.51 22.27 40.06
CA ARG A 332 12.24 22.02 40.77
C ARG A 332 11.69 20.62 40.58
N PHE A 333 12.01 19.99 39.45
CA PHE A 333 11.75 18.57 39.23
C PHE A 333 13.09 17.82 39.25
N ARG A 334 13.22 16.85 40.15
CA ARG A 334 14.32 15.87 40.07
C ARG A 334 14.39 15.36 38.63
N ARG A 335 15.59 15.30 38.05
CA ARG A 335 15.79 14.72 36.71
C ARG A 335 15.03 13.42 36.62
N ILE A 336 14.12 13.29 35.65
CA ILE A 336 13.43 12.03 35.39
C ILE A 336 14.53 10.97 35.22
N PRO A 337 14.54 9.92 36.04
CA PRO A 337 15.54 8.87 35.91
C PRO A 337 15.54 8.35 34.47
N ARG A 338 16.70 8.25 33.88
CA ARG A 338 16.85 7.82 32.47
C ARG A 338 16.11 6.52 32.18
N GLY A 339 16.10 5.59 33.16
CA GLY A 339 15.31 4.34 33.06
C GLY A 339 13.81 4.59 32.94
N LEU A 340 13.26 5.56 33.68
CA LEU A 340 11.83 5.90 33.62
C LEU A 340 11.47 6.55 32.26
N ALA A 341 12.34 7.41 31.73
CA ALA A 341 12.17 7.99 30.40
C ALA A 341 12.19 6.88 29.30
N THR A 342 13.06 5.89 29.46
CA THR A 342 13.14 4.74 28.54
C THR A 342 11.88 3.87 28.61
N LEU A 343 11.37 3.61 29.81
CA LEU A 343 10.11 2.86 29.99
C LEU A 343 8.91 3.62 29.43
N GLY A 344 8.85 4.95 29.63
CA GLY A 344 7.81 5.78 29.01
C GLY A 344 7.87 5.77 27.49
N ALA A 345 9.06 5.84 26.90
CA ALA A 345 9.25 5.70 25.46
C ALA A 345 8.81 4.32 24.94
N ALA A 346 9.12 3.24 25.69
CA ALA A 346 8.68 1.89 25.35
C ALA A 346 7.16 1.77 25.41
N ALA A 347 6.50 2.35 26.43
CA ALA A 347 5.04 2.33 26.53
C ALA A 347 4.37 3.05 25.34
N ILE A 348 4.90 4.20 24.93
CA ILE A 348 4.42 4.93 23.76
C ILE A 348 4.62 4.08 22.49
N PHE A 349 5.78 3.46 22.32
CA PHE A 349 6.03 2.56 21.18
C PHE A 349 5.00 1.42 21.14
N VAL A 350 4.74 0.75 22.28
CA VAL A 350 3.75 -0.33 22.39
C VAL A 350 2.35 0.16 22.05
N TYR A 351 1.95 1.34 22.54
CA TYR A 351 0.64 1.93 22.21
C TYR A 351 0.43 2.08 20.70
N PHE A 352 1.43 2.52 19.95
CA PHE A 352 1.36 2.63 18.48
C PHE A 352 1.49 1.27 17.78
N ALA A 353 2.19 0.30 18.37
CA ALA A 353 2.39 -1.04 17.81
C ALA A 353 1.15 -1.93 17.97
N LEU A 354 0.38 -1.75 19.06
CA LEU A 354 -0.71 -2.65 19.44
C LEU A 354 -1.78 -2.80 18.35
N PRO A 355 -2.32 -1.74 17.71
CA PRO A 355 -3.31 -1.89 16.65
C PRO A 355 -2.78 -2.69 15.43
N ALA A 356 -1.49 -2.55 15.10
CA ALA A 356 -0.88 -3.32 14.04
C ALA A 356 -0.70 -4.79 14.43
N TYR A 357 -0.31 -5.06 15.67
CA TYR A 357 -0.23 -6.42 16.20
C TYR A 357 -1.61 -7.11 16.24
N GLU A 358 -2.66 -6.43 16.68
CA GLU A 358 -4.03 -6.97 16.70
C GLU A 358 -4.51 -7.32 15.28
N THR A 359 -4.19 -6.47 14.31
CA THR A 359 -4.60 -6.68 12.91
C THR A 359 -3.81 -7.79 12.23
N TYR A 360 -2.50 -7.80 12.40
CA TYR A 360 -1.59 -8.62 11.58
C TYR A 360 -0.92 -9.77 12.34
N GLY A 361 -0.81 -9.70 13.66
CA GLY A 361 -0.04 -10.65 14.49
C GLY A 361 1.47 -10.53 14.26
N LEU A 362 2.22 -11.49 14.80
CA LEU A 362 3.67 -11.62 14.58
C LEU A 362 3.97 -12.84 13.72
N PHE A 363 4.85 -12.67 12.71
CA PHE A 363 5.36 -13.78 11.88
C PHE A 363 4.27 -14.63 11.22
N ARG A 364 3.14 -14.07 10.89
CA ARG A 364 2.08 -14.74 10.14
C ARG A 364 2.40 -14.69 8.66
N THR A 365 3.07 -15.69 8.15
CA THR A 365 3.54 -15.75 6.75
C THR A 365 2.58 -16.51 5.85
N GLY A 366 2.69 -16.33 4.54
CA GLY A 366 1.91 -17.04 3.53
C GLY A 366 0.96 -16.13 2.75
N LEU A 367 -0.10 -16.71 2.19
CA LEU A 367 -1.11 -16.02 1.40
C LEU A 367 -2.41 -15.89 2.20
N ARG A 368 -3.10 -14.75 2.07
CA ARG A 368 -4.48 -14.58 2.55
C ARG A 368 -5.45 -15.20 1.54
N THR A 369 -5.68 -16.49 1.65
CA THR A 369 -6.36 -17.30 0.62
C THR A 369 -7.75 -16.81 0.25
N TRP A 370 -8.60 -16.47 1.21
CA TRP A 370 -9.98 -16.00 0.97
C TRP A 370 -10.07 -14.66 0.17
N HIS A 371 -8.95 -13.99 -0.03
CA HIS A 371 -8.87 -12.71 -0.74
C HIS A 371 -8.72 -12.88 -2.25
N PHE A 372 -8.35 -14.08 -2.70
CA PHE A 372 -8.01 -14.38 -4.09
C PHE A 372 -8.90 -15.50 -4.64
N PRO A 373 -9.19 -15.50 -5.94
CA PRO A 373 -10.06 -16.48 -6.59
C PRO A 373 -9.31 -17.80 -6.86
N ILE A 374 -8.82 -18.47 -5.81
CA ILE A 374 -7.96 -19.66 -5.96
C ILE A 374 -8.73 -20.78 -6.64
N GLU A 375 -9.84 -21.19 -6.03
CA GLU A 375 -10.67 -22.31 -6.52
C GLU A 375 -11.33 -21.98 -7.86
N ALA A 376 -11.75 -20.72 -8.07
CA ALA A 376 -12.29 -20.26 -9.34
C ALA A 376 -11.26 -20.35 -10.48
N ALA A 377 -10.00 -19.97 -10.22
CA ALA A 377 -8.92 -20.08 -11.21
C ALA A 377 -8.61 -21.55 -11.53
N GLU A 378 -8.59 -22.43 -10.51
CA GLU A 378 -8.44 -23.87 -10.71
C GLU A 378 -9.59 -24.44 -11.53
N PHE A 379 -10.83 -24.06 -11.22
CA PHE A 379 -12.01 -24.47 -11.98
C PHE A 379 -11.91 -24.04 -13.45
N VAL A 380 -11.51 -22.80 -13.74
CA VAL A 380 -11.31 -22.30 -15.10
C VAL A 380 -10.28 -23.15 -15.87
N ARG A 381 -9.13 -23.43 -15.24
CA ARG A 381 -8.05 -24.21 -15.83
C ARG A 381 -8.43 -25.68 -16.05
N ASP A 382 -8.96 -26.32 -15.03
CA ASP A 382 -9.20 -27.78 -15.01
C ASP A 382 -10.33 -28.17 -15.95
N HIS A 383 -11.36 -27.31 -16.10
CA HIS A 383 -12.44 -27.50 -17.05
C HIS A 383 -12.15 -26.89 -18.43
N ARG A 384 -10.97 -26.28 -18.64
CA ARG A 384 -10.57 -25.64 -19.89
C ARG A 384 -11.67 -24.74 -20.45
N LEU A 385 -12.19 -23.85 -19.61
CA LEU A 385 -13.30 -22.97 -19.99
C LEU A 385 -12.96 -22.16 -21.25
N PRO A 386 -13.97 -21.69 -22.01
CA PRO A 386 -13.71 -20.88 -23.21
C PRO A 386 -12.81 -19.69 -22.94
N ARG A 387 -11.85 -19.45 -23.86
CA ARG A 387 -10.90 -18.34 -23.76
C ARG A 387 -11.59 -16.98 -23.89
N ASN A 388 -10.81 -15.89 -23.75
CA ASN A 388 -11.25 -14.51 -23.62
C ASN A 388 -12.06 -14.34 -22.33
N LEU A 389 -11.30 -14.18 -21.25
CA LEU A 389 -11.81 -14.11 -19.89
C LEU A 389 -11.99 -12.65 -19.48
N TYR A 390 -13.20 -12.29 -19.00
CA TYR A 390 -13.43 -11.07 -18.25
C TYR A 390 -13.29 -11.36 -16.76
N ASN A 391 -12.67 -10.44 -16.02
CA ASN A 391 -12.48 -10.56 -14.57
C ASN A 391 -12.76 -9.24 -13.86
N THR A 392 -13.11 -9.29 -12.56
CA THR A 392 -13.09 -8.09 -11.72
C THR A 392 -11.66 -7.56 -11.60
N TYR A 393 -11.53 -6.24 -11.51
CA TYR A 393 -10.25 -5.50 -11.58
C TYR A 393 -9.19 -6.01 -10.62
N ASP A 394 -9.55 -6.15 -9.35
CA ASP A 394 -8.63 -6.55 -8.27
C ASP A 394 -7.99 -7.94 -8.51
N TRP A 395 -8.70 -8.84 -9.19
CA TRP A 395 -8.25 -10.22 -9.39
C TRP A 395 -7.44 -10.45 -10.66
N GLY A 396 -7.33 -9.44 -11.52
CA GLY A 396 -6.61 -9.57 -12.78
C GLY A 396 -5.17 -10.04 -12.63
N GLY A 397 -4.44 -9.47 -11.68
CA GLY A 397 -3.06 -9.89 -11.41
C GLY A 397 -2.95 -11.35 -10.98
N TYR A 398 -3.82 -11.82 -10.06
CA TYR A 398 -3.84 -13.21 -9.60
C TYR A 398 -4.19 -14.19 -10.73
N LEU A 399 -5.20 -13.86 -11.52
CA LEU A 399 -5.61 -14.70 -12.65
C LEU A 399 -4.55 -14.72 -13.75
N ALA A 400 -3.86 -13.61 -14.01
CA ALA A 400 -2.71 -13.59 -14.93
C ALA A 400 -1.58 -14.48 -14.41
N TRP A 401 -1.26 -14.44 -13.10
CA TRP A 401 -0.25 -15.29 -12.49
C TRP A 401 -0.56 -16.80 -12.61
N THR A 402 -1.83 -17.17 -12.45
CA THR A 402 -2.25 -18.58 -12.37
C THR A 402 -2.64 -19.19 -13.71
N LEU A 403 -3.12 -18.37 -14.66
CA LEU A 403 -3.73 -18.84 -15.90
C LEU A 403 -2.92 -18.52 -17.16
N TYR A 404 -1.95 -17.61 -17.13
CA TYR A 404 -1.08 -17.33 -18.28
C TYR A 404 -0.09 -18.49 -18.50
N PRO A 405 0.20 -18.95 -19.76
CA PRO A 405 -0.16 -18.30 -21.03
C PRO A 405 -1.50 -18.73 -21.65
N GLU A 406 -2.23 -19.70 -21.07
CA GLU A 406 -3.45 -20.25 -21.66
C GLU A 406 -4.55 -19.19 -21.76
N TYR A 407 -4.62 -18.27 -20.77
CA TYR A 407 -5.62 -17.19 -20.71
C TYR A 407 -4.92 -15.84 -20.54
N GLN A 408 -5.43 -14.85 -21.25
CA GLN A 408 -5.21 -13.44 -20.95
C GLN A 408 -6.40 -12.91 -20.17
N VAL A 409 -6.13 -12.05 -19.18
CA VAL A 409 -7.17 -11.38 -18.40
C VAL A 409 -7.69 -10.15 -19.14
N PHE A 410 -8.87 -9.65 -18.79
CA PHE A 410 -9.41 -8.45 -19.42
C PHE A 410 -8.62 -7.20 -19.03
N TRP A 411 -8.34 -7.06 -17.75
CA TRP A 411 -7.61 -5.94 -17.15
C TRP A 411 -7.02 -6.33 -15.78
N ASP A 412 -6.11 -5.50 -15.27
CA ASP A 412 -5.51 -5.69 -13.94
C ASP A 412 -5.04 -4.35 -13.34
N GLY A 413 -4.42 -4.39 -12.16
CA GLY A 413 -3.95 -3.23 -11.39
C GLY A 413 -2.90 -2.36 -12.08
N ARG A 414 -2.32 -2.78 -13.21
CA ARG A 414 -1.31 -2.03 -13.96
C ARG A 414 -1.88 -0.80 -14.67
N GLN A 415 -3.16 -0.85 -15.09
CA GLN A 415 -3.89 0.26 -15.73
C GLN A 415 -3.21 0.83 -16.98
N ASP A 416 -2.60 -0.02 -17.78
CA ASP A 416 -1.77 0.40 -18.91
C ASP A 416 -2.55 1.11 -20.02
N SER A 417 -3.87 0.90 -20.12
CA SER A 417 -4.73 1.51 -21.10
C SER A 417 -5.97 2.16 -20.47
N PRO A 418 -6.12 3.51 -20.53
CA PRO A 418 -7.33 4.19 -20.09
C PRO A 418 -8.59 3.71 -20.84
N GLU A 419 -8.46 3.31 -22.09
CA GLU A 419 -9.56 2.78 -22.88
C GLU A 419 -10.04 1.43 -22.33
N MET A 420 -9.11 0.50 -22.05
CA MET A 420 -9.43 -0.79 -21.45
C MET A 420 -10.02 -0.63 -20.06
N PHE A 421 -9.52 0.32 -19.28
CA PHE A 421 -10.10 0.64 -17.97
C PHE A 421 -11.57 1.08 -18.12
N ASN A 422 -11.88 1.98 -19.06
CA ASN A 422 -13.25 2.42 -19.30
C ASN A 422 -14.17 1.27 -19.75
N TYR A 423 -13.68 0.36 -20.59
CA TYR A 423 -14.43 -0.84 -20.98
C TYR A 423 -14.68 -1.76 -19.77
N GLY A 424 -13.64 -2.07 -19.01
CA GLY A 424 -13.76 -2.92 -17.83
C GLY A 424 -14.69 -2.33 -16.78
N TRP A 425 -14.59 -1.02 -16.53
CA TRP A 425 -15.46 -0.30 -15.61
C TRP A 425 -16.93 -0.34 -16.04
N ARG A 426 -17.21 -0.14 -17.35
CA ARG A 426 -18.58 -0.20 -17.92
C ARG A 426 -19.22 -1.56 -17.67
N VAL A 427 -18.47 -2.63 -17.89
CA VAL A 427 -18.93 -4.00 -17.62
C VAL A 427 -19.17 -4.22 -16.12
N MET A 428 -18.18 -3.90 -15.30
CA MET A 428 -18.22 -4.12 -13.85
C MET A 428 -19.39 -3.40 -13.18
N SER A 429 -19.69 -2.17 -13.65
CA SER A 429 -20.78 -1.33 -13.15
C SER A 429 -22.14 -1.66 -13.78
N GLY A 430 -22.22 -2.61 -14.71
CA GLY A 430 -23.46 -2.94 -15.41
C GLY A 430 -24.07 -1.78 -16.22
N HIS A 431 -23.24 -0.81 -16.66
CA HIS A 431 -23.68 0.37 -17.39
C HIS A 431 -24.19 -0.01 -18.79
N PRO A 432 -25.09 0.80 -19.42
CA PRO A 432 -25.58 0.54 -20.76
C PRO A 432 -24.46 0.23 -21.75
N GLY A 433 -24.62 -0.81 -22.54
CA GLY A 433 -23.62 -1.29 -23.50
C GLY A 433 -22.57 -2.24 -22.90
N TRP A 434 -22.73 -2.71 -21.67
CA TRP A 434 -21.80 -3.67 -21.04
C TRP A 434 -21.65 -4.97 -21.85
N GLU A 435 -22.75 -5.50 -22.41
CA GLU A 435 -22.71 -6.69 -23.28
C GLU A 435 -21.94 -6.44 -24.58
N SER A 436 -22.15 -5.26 -25.20
CA SER A 436 -21.45 -4.90 -26.43
C SER A 436 -19.93 -4.86 -26.23
N VAL A 437 -19.47 -4.50 -25.01
CA VAL A 437 -18.05 -4.58 -24.65
C VAL A 437 -17.59 -6.03 -24.61
N LEU A 438 -18.33 -6.91 -23.93
CA LEU A 438 -17.98 -8.34 -23.87
C LEU A 438 -17.99 -8.98 -25.27
N ASP A 439 -18.96 -8.64 -26.12
CA ASP A 439 -19.03 -9.11 -27.50
C ASP A 439 -17.88 -8.56 -28.36
N LYS A 440 -17.51 -7.27 -28.21
CA LYS A 440 -16.35 -6.66 -28.89
C LYS A 440 -15.06 -7.44 -28.66
N PHE A 441 -14.81 -7.86 -27.42
CA PHE A 441 -13.60 -8.61 -27.04
C PHE A 441 -13.79 -10.13 -27.11
N GLY A 442 -14.93 -10.61 -27.60
CA GLY A 442 -15.24 -12.04 -27.72
C GLY A 442 -15.21 -12.78 -26.38
N VAL A 443 -15.55 -12.11 -25.28
CA VAL A 443 -15.53 -12.69 -23.94
C VAL A 443 -16.56 -13.82 -23.84
N LYS A 444 -16.12 -14.97 -23.31
CA LYS A 444 -16.93 -16.19 -23.17
C LYS A 444 -16.94 -16.72 -21.73
N THR A 445 -16.01 -16.29 -20.91
CA THR A 445 -15.91 -16.65 -19.49
C THR A 445 -15.79 -15.38 -18.64
N ILE A 446 -16.51 -15.32 -17.53
CA ILE A 446 -16.44 -14.22 -16.56
C ILE A 446 -16.06 -14.82 -15.21
N VAL A 447 -15.02 -14.28 -14.57
CA VAL A 447 -14.65 -14.55 -13.18
C VAL A 447 -14.90 -13.29 -12.38
N SER A 448 -15.93 -13.31 -11.54
CA SER A 448 -16.34 -12.16 -10.75
C SER A 448 -16.22 -12.41 -9.26
N LYS A 449 -15.73 -11.40 -8.56
CA LYS A 449 -15.86 -11.27 -7.12
C LYS A 449 -17.31 -10.90 -6.78
N ALA A 450 -17.80 -11.33 -5.61
CA ALA A 450 -19.18 -11.01 -5.24
C ALA A 450 -19.33 -9.58 -4.74
N CYS A 451 -18.43 -9.10 -3.86
CA CYS A 451 -18.50 -7.77 -3.25
C CYS A 451 -17.27 -6.90 -3.59
N THR A 452 -17.46 -5.59 -3.65
CA THR A 452 -16.38 -4.63 -3.87
C THR A 452 -15.43 -4.57 -2.68
N VAL A 453 -14.14 -4.39 -2.94
CA VAL A 453 -13.09 -4.32 -1.90
C VAL A 453 -13.28 -3.08 -1.02
N ASP A 454 -13.69 -1.95 -1.58
CA ASP A 454 -13.74 -0.67 -0.88
C ASP A 454 -14.94 -0.54 0.07
N SER A 455 -16.14 -0.86 -0.41
CA SER A 455 -17.38 -0.61 0.32
C SER A 455 -18.07 -1.88 0.83
N GLY A 456 -17.78 -3.04 0.25
CA GLY A 456 -18.46 -4.28 0.53
C GLY A 456 -19.83 -4.42 -0.14
N GLN A 457 -20.17 -3.55 -1.10
CA GLN A 457 -21.39 -3.66 -1.93
C GLN A 457 -21.18 -4.72 -3.01
N HIS A 458 -22.20 -5.49 -3.36
CA HIS A 458 -22.09 -6.43 -4.48
C HIS A 458 -21.87 -5.69 -5.81
N TYR A 459 -21.22 -6.38 -6.77
CA TYR A 459 -20.99 -5.81 -8.09
C TYR A 459 -22.28 -5.76 -8.91
N PRO A 460 -22.67 -4.59 -9.48
CA PRO A 460 -23.89 -4.47 -10.29
C PRO A 460 -23.93 -5.40 -11.51
N LEU A 461 -22.76 -5.84 -12.01
CA LEU A 461 -22.65 -6.85 -13.05
C LEU A 461 -23.39 -8.14 -12.70
N LEU A 462 -23.41 -8.54 -11.43
CA LEU A 462 -24.05 -9.80 -11.00
C LEU A 462 -25.56 -9.79 -11.21
N ASP A 463 -26.22 -8.65 -10.98
CA ASP A 463 -27.65 -8.49 -11.28
C ASP A 463 -27.90 -8.60 -12.78
N LYS A 464 -27.02 -8.00 -13.59
CA LYS A 464 -27.11 -8.07 -15.05
C LYS A 464 -26.92 -9.49 -15.59
N LEU A 465 -25.98 -10.24 -15.01
CA LEU A 465 -25.73 -11.63 -15.40
C LEU A 465 -26.88 -12.55 -14.98
N ARG A 466 -27.51 -12.33 -13.83
CA ARG A 466 -28.67 -13.06 -13.37
C ARG A 466 -29.86 -12.90 -14.33
N GLU A 467 -30.11 -11.70 -14.82
CA GLU A 467 -31.21 -11.38 -15.73
C GLU A 467 -30.95 -11.81 -17.18
N ASN A 468 -29.72 -12.15 -17.54
CA ASN A 468 -29.30 -12.35 -18.92
C ASN A 468 -29.25 -13.84 -19.30
N PRO A 469 -30.17 -14.29 -20.21
CA PRO A 469 -30.26 -15.70 -20.60
C PRO A 469 -29.04 -16.23 -21.38
N ARG A 470 -28.15 -15.35 -21.86
CA ARG A 470 -26.93 -15.75 -22.60
C ARG A 470 -25.85 -16.33 -21.69
N TRP A 471 -25.91 -16.04 -20.39
CA TRP A 471 -24.90 -16.46 -19.41
C TRP A 471 -25.45 -17.55 -18.49
N ALA A 472 -24.55 -18.37 -17.97
CA ALA A 472 -24.87 -19.38 -16.96
C ALA A 472 -23.82 -19.36 -15.87
N LEU A 473 -24.24 -19.35 -14.62
CA LEU A 473 -23.39 -19.59 -13.47
C LEU A 473 -22.96 -21.07 -13.47
N VAL A 474 -21.64 -21.33 -13.36
CA VAL A 474 -21.08 -22.69 -13.41
C VAL A 474 -20.17 -23.02 -12.21
N PHE A 475 -19.76 -21.99 -11.46
CA PHE A 475 -18.99 -22.15 -10.23
C PHE A 475 -19.32 -21.03 -9.26
N ALA A 476 -19.35 -21.36 -7.97
CA ALA A 476 -19.55 -20.42 -6.87
C ALA A 476 -18.88 -20.97 -5.61
N ASP A 477 -18.02 -20.17 -4.99
CA ASP A 477 -17.43 -20.42 -3.67
C ASP A 477 -17.81 -19.32 -2.66
N GLU A 478 -17.01 -19.07 -1.63
CA GLU A 478 -17.28 -18.08 -0.58
C GLU A 478 -17.22 -16.62 -1.06
N SER A 479 -16.51 -16.33 -2.16
CA SER A 479 -16.28 -14.97 -2.68
C SER A 479 -16.30 -14.86 -4.20
N SER A 480 -16.19 -16.00 -4.91
CA SER A 480 -15.99 -16.08 -6.36
C SER A 480 -17.18 -16.66 -7.08
N LEU A 481 -17.44 -16.12 -8.26
CA LEU A 481 -18.50 -16.58 -9.18
C LEU A 481 -17.89 -16.72 -10.58
N VAL A 482 -18.14 -17.87 -11.25
CA VAL A 482 -17.72 -18.06 -12.64
C VAL A 482 -18.95 -18.26 -13.52
N PHE A 483 -19.03 -17.45 -14.56
CA PHE A 483 -20.07 -17.53 -15.58
C PHE A 483 -19.47 -17.89 -16.94
N VAL A 484 -20.22 -18.64 -17.73
CA VAL A 484 -19.86 -18.95 -19.13
C VAL A 484 -21.00 -18.56 -20.08
N ARG A 485 -20.63 -18.20 -21.29
CA ARG A 485 -21.62 -18.04 -22.37
C ARG A 485 -22.18 -19.41 -22.75
N ARG A 486 -23.50 -19.53 -22.77
CA ARG A 486 -24.18 -20.80 -23.04
C ARG A 486 -23.85 -21.34 -24.43
N ASP A 487 -23.71 -20.43 -25.42
CA ASP A 487 -23.37 -20.79 -26.80
C ASP A 487 -21.87 -21.19 -26.97
N ALA A 488 -21.06 -20.99 -25.97
CA ALA A 488 -19.64 -21.32 -26.02
C ALA A 488 -19.29 -22.69 -25.41
N VAL A 489 -20.23 -23.34 -24.76
CA VAL A 489 -20.10 -24.68 -24.15
C VAL A 489 -21.20 -25.61 -24.63
N GLY A 490 -20.93 -26.92 -24.65
CA GLY A 490 -21.92 -27.90 -25.05
C GLY A 490 -23.06 -28.06 -24.02
N GLU A 491 -24.30 -28.31 -24.48
CA GLU A 491 -25.47 -28.44 -23.58
C GLU A 491 -25.29 -29.54 -22.54
N ALA A 492 -24.70 -30.67 -22.88
CA ALA A 492 -24.41 -31.77 -21.96
C ALA A 492 -23.42 -31.39 -20.85
N TRP A 493 -22.45 -30.50 -21.17
CA TRP A 493 -21.54 -29.95 -20.20
C TRP A 493 -22.27 -28.96 -19.28
N LEU A 494 -23.07 -28.07 -19.87
CA LEU A 494 -23.82 -27.06 -19.13
C LEU A 494 -24.83 -27.71 -18.17
N ALA A 495 -25.53 -28.75 -18.61
CA ALA A 495 -26.47 -29.48 -17.75
C ALA A 495 -25.83 -30.09 -16.50
N ARG A 496 -24.52 -30.42 -16.55
CA ARG A 496 -23.78 -30.99 -15.43
C ARG A 496 -23.17 -29.94 -14.48
N HIS A 497 -22.88 -28.73 -14.99
CA HIS A 497 -22.12 -27.75 -14.24
C HIS A 497 -22.92 -26.48 -13.91
N ARG A 498 -24.07 -26.26 -14.55
CA ARG A 498 -24.91 -25.10 -14.25
C ARG A 498 -25.39 -25.13 -12.80
N LEU A 499 -25.14 -24.03 -12.10
CA LEU A 499 -25.64 -23.77 -10.76
C LEU A 499 -26.91 -22.91 -10.81
N PRO A 500 -27.80 -23.02 -9.81
CA PRO A 500 -28.96 -22.16 -9.68
C PRO A 500 -28.53 -20.73 -9.30
N ASP A 501 -29.32 -19.74 -9.74
CA ASP A 501 -28.98 -18.30 -9.56
C ASP A 501 -29.00 -17.85 -8.09
N GLU A 502 -29.68 -18.61 -7.20
CA GLU A 502 -29.66 -18.40 -5.75
C GLU A 502 -28.26 -18.50 -5.16
N ARG A 503 -27.34 -19.24 -5.81
CA ARG A 503 -25.93 -19.33 -5.41
C ARG A 503 -25.20 -17.98 -5.49
N ILE A 504 -25.66 -17.05 -6.33
CA ILE A 504 -25.13 -15.68 -6.38
C ILE A 504 -25.36 -15.00 -5.04
N ASP A 505 -26.58 -15.08 -4.49
CA ASP A 505 -26.90 -14.48 -3.18
C ASP A 505 -26.22 -15.21 -2.02
N ASP A 506 -25.97 -16.53 -2.14
CA ASP A 506 -25.17 -17.28 -1.15
C ASP A 506 -23.75 -16.73 -1.09
N THR A 507 -23.11 -16.54 -2.24
CA THR A 507 -21.74 -16.02 -2.33
C THR A 507 -21.67 -14.56 -1.85
N ILE A 508 -22.64 -13.70 -2.24
CA ILE A 508 -22.71 -12.31 -1.75
C ILE A 508 -22.83 -12.29 -0.22
N LEU A 509 -23.70 -13.11 0.35
CA LEU A 509 -23.90 -13.19 1.80
C LEU A 509 -22.62 -13.69 2.51
N SER A 510 -22.00 -14.74 2.00
CA SER A 510 -20.78 -15.32 2.55
C SER A 510 -19.65 -14.29 2.59
N GLU A 511 -19.38 -13.64 1.45
CA GLU A 511 -18.33 -12.62 1.39
C GLU A 511 -18.67 -11.39 2.27
N ALA A 512 -19.93 -10.93 2.26
CA ALA A 512 -20.33 -9.80 3.10
C ALA A 512 -20.14 -10.09 4.59
N LEU A 513 -20.49 -11.30 5.07
CA LEU A 513 -20.26 -11.74 6.44
C LEU A 513 -18.76 -11.76 6.80
N LEU A 514 -17.90 -12.17 5.88
CA LEU A 514 -16.45 -12.14 6.07
C LEU A 514 -15.91 -10.70 6.14
N LEU A 515 -16.39 -9.83 5.26
CA LEU A 515 -15.95 -8.43 5.18
C LEU A 515 -16.29 -7.63 6.45
N VAL A 516 -17.48 -7.82 7.04
CA VAL A 516 -17.87 -7.10 8.26
C VAL A 516 -17.07 -7.54 9.49
N GLN A 517 -16.49 -8.74 9.48
CA GLN A 517 -15.62 -9.23 10.55
C GLN A 517 -14.19 -8.70 10.44
N THR A 518 -13.74 -8.38 9.23
CA THR A 518 -12.34 -8.03 8.96
C THR A 518 -12.08 -6.54 8.87
N GLU A 519 -13.05 -5.72 8.42
CA GLU A 519 -12.86 -4.29 8.23
C GLU A 519 -14.14 -3.45 8.47
N SER A 520 -14.11 -2.61 9.51
CA SER A 520 -15.22 -1.74 9.89
C SER A 520 -15.62 -0.69 8.82
N ARG A 521 -14.71 -0.38 7.89
CA ARG A 521 -14.95 0.62 6.82
C ARG A 521 -15.89 0.11 5.72
N ARG A 522 -16.08 -1.19 5.61
CA ARG A 522 -16.92 -1.83 4.58
C ARG A 522 -18.38 -1.89 5.01
N TYR A 523 -18.92 -0.76 5.43
CA TYR A 523 -20.26 -0.67 6.03
C TYR A 523 -21.39 -1.12 5.09
N LYS A 524 -21.21 -1.04 3.75
CA LYS A 524 -22.22 -1.49 2.79
C LYS A 524 -22.37 -3.01 2.76
N ALA A 525 -21.40 -3.78 3.23
CA ALA A 525 -21.55 -5.22 3.41
C ALA A 525 -22.69 -5.56 4.39
N TRP A 526 -22.96 -4.72 5.40
CA TRP A 526 -24.12 -4.87 6.26
C TRP A 526 -25.44 -4.69 5.51
N TRP A 527 -25.47 -3.80 4.51
CA TRP A 527 -26.63 -3.67 3.62
C TRP A 527 -26.86 -4.95 2.79
N GLU A 528 -25.80 -5.56 2.25
CA GLU A 528 -25.91 -6.80 1.47
C GLU A 528 -26.42 -7.97 2.34
N ILE A 529 -25.91 -8.09 3.57
CA ILE A 529 -26.42 -9.07 4.55
C ILE A 529 -27.92 -8.85 4.76
N ALA A 530 -28.34 -7.61 5.01
CA ALA A 530 -29.74 -7.27 5.23
C ALA A 530 -30.60 -7.63 4.01
N ARG A 531 -30.17 -7.24 2.80
CA ARG A 531 -30.87 -7.49 1.55
C ARG A 531 -31.13 -9.01 1.32
N VAL A 532 -30.07 -9.82 1.45
CA VAL A 532 -30.19 -11.26 1.24
C VAL A 532 -31.03 -11.92 2.34
N ARG A 533 -30.87 -11.50 3.61
CA ARG A 533 -31.66 -12.00 4.74
C ARG A 533 -33.15 -11.65 4.61
N MET A 534 -33.49 -10.44 4.15
CA MET A 534 -34.87 -10.03 3.86
C MET A 534 -35.48 -10.89 2.77
N ALA A 535 -34.76 -11.11 1.66
CA ALA A 535 -35.26 -11.98 0.57
C ALA A 535 -35.54 -13.41 1.04
N ARG A 536 -34.81 -13.90 2.04
CA ARG A 536 -34.99 -15.22 2.66
C ARG A 536 -35.99 -15.24 3.83
N ARG A 537 -36.66 -14.12 4.11
CA ARG A 537 -37.58 -13.94 5.24
C ARG A 537 -36.95 -14.19 6.62
N GLN A 538 -35.63 -13.99 6.73
CA GLN A 538 -34.87 -14.08 7.97
C GLN A 538 -34.84 -12.68 8.63
N TYR A 539 -36.00 -12.27 9.14
CA TYR A 539 -36.24 -10.89 9.57
C TYR A 539 -35.41 -10.45 10.78
N PRO A 540 -35.18 -11.28 11.82
CA PRO A 540 -34.32 -10.89 12.94
C PRO A 540 -32.89 -10.55 12.51
N GLU A 541 -32.29 -11.40 11.70
CA GLU A 541 -30.92 -11.20 11.20
C GLU A 541 -30.85 -10.03 10.21
N ALA A 542 -31.90 -9.82 9.42
CA ALA A 542 -31.99 -8.67 8.52
C ALA A 542 -32.09 -7.36 9.30
N LEU A 543 -32.88 -7.31 10.38
CA LEU A 543 -33.01 -6.16 11.24
C LEU A 543 -31.68 -5.80 11.92
N TYR A 544 -30.98 -6.80 12.47
CA TYR A 544 -29.65 -6.64 13.06
C TYR A 544 -28.65 -6.07 12.04
N ALA A 545 -28.67 -6.58 10.81
CA ALA A 545 -27.78 -6.08 9.77
C ALA A 545 -28.12 -4.64 9.36
N LEU A 546 -29.41 -4.26 9.27
CA LEU A 546 -29.84 -2.88 9.01
C LEU A 546 -29.42 -1.91 10.11
N GLU A 547 -29.52 -2.31 11.38
CA GLU A 547 -29.05 -1.50 12.51
C GLU A 547 -27.55 -1.22 12.38
N ASN A 548 -26.75 -2.26 12.09
CA ASN A 548 -25.32 -2.13 11.90
C ASN A 548 -24.97 -1.26 10.69
N TYR A 549 -25.73 -1.32 9.60
CA TYR A 549 -25.58 -0.45 8.44
C TYR A 549 -25.88 1.01 8.80
N LEU A 550 -27.06 1.28 9.40
CA LEU A 550 -27.52 2.62 9.74
C LEU A 550 -26.60 3.32 10.76
N MET A 551 -26.01 2.57 11.70
CA MET A 551 -25.03 3.12 12.65
C MET A 551 -23.70 3.53 12.01
N ARG A 552 -23.35 2.95 10.86
CA ARG A 552 -22.03 3.14 10.22
C ARG A 552 -22.07 3.95 8.94
N THR A 553 -23.25 4.10 8.33
CA THR A 553 -23.37 4.90 7.09
C THR A 553 -23.08 6.37 7.39
N PRO A 554 -22.22 7.04 6.59
CA PRO A 554 -21.87 8.44 6.83
C PRO A 554 -22.99 9.42 6.44
N THR A 555 -23.95 8.96 5.66
CA THR A 555 -25.09 9.75 5.17
C THR A 555 -26.39 9.05 5.47
N ARG A 556 -27.44 9.85 5.63
CA ARG A 556 -28.78 9.33 5.82
C ARG A 556 -29.22 8.50 4.60
N ASP A 557 -29.73 7.29 4.85
CA ASP A 557 -30.29 6.41 3.83
C ASP A 557 -31.78 6.15 4.09
N PRO A 558 -32.69 6.91 3.43
CA PRO A 558 -34.13 6.79 3.63
C PRO A 558 -34.68 5.41 3.28
N LEU A 559 -34.06 4.70 2.34
CA LEU A 559 -34.48 3.36 1.95
C LEU A 559 -34.21 2.36 3.07
N ALA A 560 -32.99 2.38 3.62
CA ALA A 560 -32.64 1.53 4.75
C ALA A 560 -33.49 1.83 6.00
N GLU A 561 -33.72 3.12 6.30
CA GLU A 561 -34.61 3.53 7.39
C GLU A 561 -36.05 3.04 7.20
N ASN A 562 -36.53 3.01 5.96
CA ASN A 562 -37.86 2.51 5.65
C ASN A 562 -37.96 1.00 5.87
N TYR A 563 -37.00 0.23 5.38
CA TYR A 563 -36.93 -1.21 5.64
C TYR A 563 -36.81 -1.52 7.13
N TYR A 564 -36.01 -0.77 7.86
CA TYR A 564 -35.91 -0.92 9.32
C TYR A 564 -37.26 -0.75 10.02
N ARG A 565 -38.02 0.30 9.67
CA ARG A 565 -39.37 0.56 10.22
C ARG A 565 -40.40 -0.53 9.87
N ILE A 566 -40.28 -1.13 8.69
CA ILE A 566 -41.17 -2.22 8.27
C ILE A 566 -40.82 -3.52 9.02
N LEU A 567 -39.53 -3.80 9.25
CA LEU A 567 -39.13 -5.06 9.88
C LEU A 567 -39.27 -5.03 11.41
N LEU A 568 -39.13 -3.88 12.05
CA LEU A 568 -39.15 -3.75 13.51
C LEU A 568 -40.43 -4.39 14.13
N PRO A 569 -41.64 -4.12 13.67
CA PRO A 569 -42.85 -4.75 14.22
C PRO A 569 -42.97 -6.24 13.90
N LEU A 570 -42.28 -6.76 12.87
CA LEU A 570 -42.31 -8.18 12.50
C LEU A 570 -41.42 -9.04 13.40
N VAL A 571 -40.44 -8.45 14.03
CA VAL A 571 -39.46 -9.16 14.88
C VAL A 571 -39.78 -9.01 16.37
N GLY A 572 -40.58 -7.99 16.76
CA GLY A 572 -40.78 -7.57 18.13
C GLY A 572 -39.60 -6.69 18.60
N GLU A 573 -39.75 -6.00 19.75
CA GLU A 573 -38.62 -5.22 20.29
C GLU A 573 -37.40 -6.14 20.50
N PRO A 574 -36.19 -5.72 20.09
CA PRO A 574 -35.00 -6.51 20.31
C PRO A 574 -34.82 -6.72 21.81
N HIS A 575 -34.79 -7.97 22.24
CA HIS A 575 -34.40 -8.29 23.60
C HIS A 575 -33.04 -7.65 23.86
N SER A 576 -32.98 -6.65 24.72
CA SER A 576 -31.74 -6.11 25.27
C SER A 576 -30.93 -7.28 25.82
N SER A 577 -29.94 -7.71 25.05
CA SER A 577 -28.98 -8.74 25.52
C SER A 577 -28.15 -8.15 26.65
N PRO A 578 -27.86 -8.94 27.70
CA PRO A 578 -27.10 -8.50 28.87
C PRO A 578 -25.66 -8.11 28.57
#